data_a99d02b23720a09528f6356261a98ad8
#
_entry.id   a99d02b23720a09528f6356261a98ad8
#
_cell.length_a   1.000
_cell.length_b   1.000
_cell.length_c   1.000
_cell.angle_alpha   90.00
_cell.angle_beta   90.00
_cell.angle_gamma   90.00
#
_symmetry.space_group_name_H-M   'P 1'
#
loop_
_entity.id
_entity.type
_entity.pdbx_description
1 polymer ?
#
loop_
_entity_poly.entity_id
_entity_poly.type
_entity_poly.pdbx_seq_one_letter_code
_entity_poly.pdbx_strand_id
1 'polypeptide(L)'
;LFPYTTLFRSGEVYMSNAVFAKLNQKLAAEDEELFANPRNAAAGALKSLDPAKCAERELSVIFYQLIHEGTRGQYVSHFQMLNFMHNILRVPTIIRYAQPRNDFNGLRCSLWDLERTRKDLPFATDGAVIKVSTHAYQRALGIGTRSPNWAIAYKFPPEKAWTRLLDISYQVGRTGAITPVARLQPVLL
;
A
#
# COMPACT_ATOMS: atom_id res chain seq x y z
N LEU A 1 1.99 27.78 -13.05
CA LEU A 1 3.34 27.77 -12.45
C LEU A 1 3.20 28.10 -10.98
N PHE A 2 3.14 27.08 -10.12
CA PHE A 2 3.18 27.28 -8.68
C PHE A 2 4.62 27.63 -8.29
N PRO A 3 4.88 28.77 -7.63
CA PRO A 3 6.21 29.06 -7.11
C PRO A 3 6.59 27.98 -6.10
N TYR A 4 7.87 27.68 -6.02
CA TYR A 4 8.55 26.64 -5.24
C TYR A 4 8.26 26.68 -3.72
N THR A 5 7.02 26.56 -3.33
CA THR A 5 6.63 26.23 -1.97
C THR A 5 6.58 24.72 -1.89
N THR A 6 7.39 24.16 -1.05
CA THR A 6 7.55 22.71 -0.83
C THR A 6 6.21 22.06 -0.52
N LEU A 7 5.52 21.57 -1.55
CA LEU A 7 4.33 20.74 -1.42
C LEU A 7 4.81 19.33 -1.01
N PHE A 8 4.78 19.03 0.28
CA PHE A 8 5.02 17.67 0.75
C PHE A 8 3.77 16.83 0.49
N ARG A 9 3.91 15.83 -0.37
CA ARG A 9 2.88 14.84 -0.67
C ARG A 9 3.35 13.50 -0.14
N SER A 10 2.51 12.82 0.63
CA SER A 10 2.75 11.43 1.00
C SER A 10 1.92 10.54 0.08
N GLY A 11 2.52 9.48 -0.41
CA GLY A 11 1.90 8.53 -1.33
C GLY A 11 2.49 7.14 -1.18
N GLU A 12 1.85 6.18 -1.82
CA GLU A 12 2.34 4.82 -1.97
C GLU A 12 2.74 4.60 -3.42
N VAL A 13 3.97 4.15 -3.65
CA VAL A 13 4.44 3.75 -4.97
C VAL A 13 4.16 2.27 -5.15
N TYR A 14 3.62 1.91 -6.30
CA TYR A 14 3.26 0.53 -6.60
C TYR A 14 3.53 0.18 -8.07
N MET A 15 3.59 -1.11 -8.35
CA MET A 15 3.55 -1.67 -9.71
C MET A 15 2.16 -2.25 -9.94
N SER A 16 1.52 -1.91 -11.05
CA SER A 16 0.23 -2.49 -11.38
C SER A 16 0.34 -3.97 -11.75
N ASN A 17 -0.75 -4.73 -11.56
CA ASN A 17 -0.79 -6.16 -11.90
C ASN A 17 -0.46 -6.40 -13.39
N ALA A 18 -0.91 -5.52 -14.28
CA ALA A 18 -0.64 -5.62 -15.70
C ALA A 18 0.85 -5.40 -16.03
N VAL A 19 1.47 -4.37 -15.43
CA VAL A 19 2.91 -4.09 -15.58
C VAL A 19 3.74 -5.23 -14.99
N PHE A 20 3.35 -5.75 -13.83
CA PHE A 20 4.03 -6.88 -13.19
C PHE A 20 4.01 -8.14 -14.05
N ALA A 21 2.84 -8.48 -14.64
CA ALA A 21 2.72 -9.62 -15.53
C ALA A 21 3.61 -9.46 -16.79
N LYS A 22 3.60 -8.28 -17.42
CA LYS A 22 4.46 -7.94 -18.57
C LYS A 22 5.94 -8.03 -18.23
N LEU A 23 6.33 -7.55 -17.03
CA LEU A 23 7.71 -7.62 -16.56
C LEU A 23 8.17 -9.08 -16.42
N ASN A 24 7.39 -9.92 -15.75
CA ASN A 24 7.75 -11.33 -15.56
C ASN A 24 7.75 -12.10 -16.88
N GLN A 25 6.90 -11.74 -17.85
CA GLN A 25 6.97 -12.33 -19.20
C GLN A 25 8.29 -11.96 -19.90
N LYS A 26 8.75 -10.71 -19.77
CA LYS A 26 10.03 -10.28 -20.34
C LYS A 26 11.20 -11.05 -19.69
N LEU A 27 11.25 -11.11 -18.36
CA LEU A 27 12.29 -11.83 -17.62
C LEU A 27 12.33 -13.32 -17.98
N ALA A 28 11.15 -13.96 -18.12
CA ALA A 28 11.06 -15.35 -18.57
C ALA A 28 11.61 -15.55 -19.99
N ALA A 29 11.43 -14.60 -20.90
CA ALA A 29 11.98 -14.67 -22.25
C ALA A 29 13.50 -14.48 -22.29
N GLU A 30 14.06 -13.80 -21.29
CA GLU A 30 15.49 -13.54 -21.12
C GLU A 30 16.20 -14.58 -20.21
N ASP A 31 15.46 -15.63 -19.78
CA ASP A 31 15.93 -16.68 -18.85
C ASP A 31 16.41 -16.09 -17.49
N GLU A 32 15.82 -14.97 -17.07
CA GLU A 32 16.11 -14.31 -15.81
C GLU A 32 15.16 -14.73 -14.68
N GLU A 33 15.57 -14.53 -13.43
CA GLU A 33 14.77 -14.84 -12.25
C GLU A 33 13.52 -13.96 -12.17
N LEU A 34 12.36 -14.58 -11.96
CA LEU A 34 11.08 -13.92 -11.88
C LEU A 34 10.87 -13.27 -10.51
N PHE A 35 10.20 -12.13 -10.49
CA PHE A 35 9.76 -11.53 -9.22
C PHE A 35 8.57 -12.31 -8.65
N ALA A 36 8.64 -12.61 -7.34
CA ALA A 36 7.57 -13.31 -6.62
C ALA A 36 6.30 -12.46 -6.44
N ASN A 37 6.43 -11.12 -6.34
CA ASN A 37 5.29 -10.23 -6.15
C ASN A 37 5.59 -8.80 -6.65
N PRO A 38 4.53 -7.99 -6.96
CA PRO A 38 4.68 -6.62 -7.46
C PRO A 38 5.37 -5.68 -6.47
N ARG A 39 5.23 -5.90 -5.17
CA ARG A 39 5.84 -5.07 -4.12
C ARG A 39 7.36 -5.16 -4.15
N ASN A 40 7.90 -6.39 -4.27
CA ASN A 40 9.35 -6.59 -4.37
C ASN A 40 9.91 -6.00 -5.67
N ALA A 41 9.19 -6.17 -6.78
CA ALA A 41 9.57 -5.57 -8.06
C ALA A 41 9.61 -4.04 -7.99
N ALA A 42 8.60 -3.40 -7.38
CA ALA A 42 8.54 -1.96 -7.19
C ALA A 42 9.65 -1.46 -6.23
N ALA A 43 9.85 -2.15 -5.10
CA ALA A 43 10.90 -1.79 -4.14
C ALA A 43 12.31 -1.91 -4.73
N GLY A 44 12.56 -2.95 -5.55
CA GLY A 44 13.81 -3.13 -6.28
C GLY A 44 14.07 -2.00 -7.26
N ALA A 45 13.04 -1.59 -8.02
CA ALA A 45 13.13 -0.48 -8.96
C ALA A 45 13.47 0.84 -8.27
N LEU A 46 12.80 1.17 -7.16
CA LEU A 46 13.06 2.39 -6.39
C LEU A 46 14.44 2.45 -5.74
N LYS A 47 15.05 1.30 -5.47
CA LYS A 47 16.41 1.22 -4.94
C LYS A 47 17.49 1.25 -6.02
N SER A 48 17.10 1.19 -7.29
CA SER A 48 18.06 1.26 -8.40
C SER A 48 18.72 2.63 -8.44
N LEU A 49 20.04 2.65 -8.60
CA LEU A 49 20.82 3.87 -8.83
C LEU A 49 20.72 4.36 -10.28
N ASP A 50 20.21 3.53 -11.17
CA ASP A 50 20.02 3.84 -12.59
C ASP A 50 18.58 4.31 -12.84
N PRO A 51 18.37 5.61 -13.15
CA PRO A 51 17.04 6.15 -13.44
C PRO A 51 16.37 5.51 -14.66
N ALA A 52 17.14 5.07 -15.67
CA ALA A 52 16.59 4.43 -16.86
C ALA A 52 15.94 3.09 -16.51
N LYS A 53 16.63 2.27 -15.71
CA LYS A 53 16.07 1.01 -15.20
C LYS A 53 14.82 1.23 -14.34
N CYS A 54 14.79 2.31 -13.55
CA CYS A 54 13.60 2.64 -12.79
C CYS A 54 12.43 3.04 -13.70
N ALA A 55 12.69 3.82 -14.74
CA ALA A 55 11.67 4.23 -15.72
C ALA A 55 11.07 3.05 -16.49
N GLU A 56 11.89 2.07 -16.88
CA GLU A 56 11.44 0.84 -17.54
C GLU A 56 10.45 0.01 -16.71
N ARG A 57 10.43 0.19 -15.40
CA ARG A 57 9.53 -0.54 -14.48
C ARG A 57 8.12 0.04 -14.43
N GLU A 58 7.82 1.13 -15.12
CA GLU A 58 6.49 1.74 -15.25
C GLU A 58 5.76 1.86 -13.90
N LEU A 59 6.46 2.38 -12.86
CA LEU A 59 5.88 2.52 -11.53
C LEU A 59 4.78 3.56 -11.51
N SER A 60 3.79 3.32 -10.67
CA SER A 60 2.67 4.23 -10.41
C SER A 60 2.69 4.71 -8.96
N VAL A 61 1.99 5.81 -8.67
CA VAL A 61 1.89 6.37 -7.33
C VAL A 61 0.44 6.75 -7.01
N ILE A 62 0.02 6.50 -5.78
CA ILE A 62 -1.26 6.98 -5.23
C ILE A 62 -0.94 7.91 -4.07
N PHE A 63 -1.36 9.17 -4.18
CA PHE A 63 -1.18 10.15 -3.13
C PHE A 63 -2.34 10.08 -2.13
N TYR A 64 -2.04 10.09 -0.85
CA TYR A 64 -3.04 10.04 0.22
C TYR A 64 -2.93 11.18 1.24
N GLN A 65 -1.91 12.05 1.11
CA GLN A 65 -1.74 13.19 2.00
C GLN A 65 -1.03 14.34 1.29
N LEU A 66 -1.51 15.55 1.54
CA LEU A 66 -0.90 16.80 1.16
C LEU A 66 -0.48 17.54 2.43
N ILE A 67 0.79 17.89 2.53
CA ILE A 67 1.33 18.71 3.63
C ILE A 67 1.95 19.94 2.99
N HIS A 68 1.39 21.10 3.30
CA HIS A 68 1.90 22.39 2.85
C HIS A 68 1.66 23.44 3.95
N GLU A 69 2.68 24.21 4.26
CA GLU A 69 2.57 25.21 5.35
C GLU A 69 1.49 26.27 5.09
N GLY A 70 1.34 26.74 3.85
CA GLY A 70 0.29 27.67 3.43
C GLY A 70 -1.11 27.07 3.36
N THR A 71 -1.28 25.75 3.47
CA THR A 71 -2.60 25.09 3.46
C THR A 71 -3.04 24.61 4.84
N ARG A 72 -2.27 24.88 5.88
CA ARG A 72 -2.66 24.60 7.27
C ARG A 72 -3.95 25.33 7.60
N GLY A 73 -5.04 24.57 7.79
CA GLY A 73 -6.38 25.11 8.05
C GLY A 73 -7.26 25.34 6.82
N GLN A 74 -6.76 25.19 5.60
CA GLN A 74 -7.53 25.36 4.37
C GLN A 74 -8.55 24.24 4.15
N TYR A 75 -8.26 23.03 4.66
CA TYR A 75 -9.18 21.90 4.63
C TYR A 75 -9.62 21.52 6.04
N VAL A 76 -10.93 21.42 6.26
CA VAL A 76 -11.46 20.99 7.56
C VAL A 76 -11.42 19.47 7.73
N SER A 77 -11.25 18.72 6.63
CA SER A 77 -11.21 17.27 6.68
C SER A 77 -10.25 16.64 5.65
N HIS A 78 -9.79 15.44 5.96
CA HIS A 78 -8.99 14.60 5.07
C HIS A 78 -9.72 14.31 3.75
N PHE A 79 -11.03 14.10 3.81
CA PHE A 79 -11.86 13.90 2.62
C PHE A 79 -11.85 15.12 1.69
N GLN A 80 -11.99 16.34 2.22
CA GLN A 80 -11.89 17.58 1.42
C GLN A 80 -10.51 17.73 0.79
N MET A 81 -9.45 17.40 1.52
CA MET A 81 -8.08 17.43 1.03
C MET A 81 -7.89 16.44 -0.13
N LEU A 82 -8.39 15.21 -0.02
CA LEU A 82 -8.33 14.23 -1.12
C LEU A 82 -9.11 14.69 -2.35
N ASN A 83 -10.30 15.27 -2.16
CA ASN A 83 -11.08 15.84 -3.26
C ASN A 83 -10.34 16.99 -3.97
N PHE A 84 -9.67 17.86 -3.22
CA PHE A 84 -8.84 18.90 -3.80
C PHE A 84 -7.67 18.31 -4.62
N MET A 85 -6.97 17.32 -4.06
CA MET A 85 -5.88 16.63 -4.76
C MET A 85 -6.36 16.00 -6.05
N HIS A 86 -7.52 15.34 -6.04
CA HIS A 86 -8.09 14.68 -7.20
C HIS A 86 -8.61 15.68 -8.24
N ASN A 87 -9.48 16.62 -7.83
CA ASN A 87 -10.24 17.47 -8.75
C ASN A 87 -9.46 18.69 -9.23
N ILE A 88 -8.61 19.25 -8.37
CA ILE A 88 -7.88 20.50 -8.68
C ILE A 88 -6.44 20.20 -9.08
N LEU A 89 -5.70 19.43 -8.27
CA LEU A 89 -4.31 19.12 -8.58
C LEU A 89 -4.16 18.00 -9.62
N ARG A 90 -5.25 17.28 -9.92
CA ARG A 90 -5.27 16.16 -10.88
C ARG A 90 -4.20 15.11 -10.58
N VAL A 91 -3.89 14.88 -9.31
CA VAL A 91 -2.95 13.83 -8.90
C VAL A 91 -3.69 12.54 -8.59
N PRO A 92 -3.11 11.36 -8.87
CA PRO A 92 -3.73 10.08 -8.58
C PRO A 92 -4.01 9.92 -7.08
N THR A 93 -5.28 9.77 -6.72
CA THR A 93 -5.73 9.54 -5.34
C THR A 93 -6.87 8.54 -5.34
N ILE A 94 -7.01 7.81 -4.23
CA ILE A 94 -8.18 6.98 -3.97
C ILE A 94 -9.03 7.67 -2.91
N ILE A 95 -10.28 7.97 -3.27
CA ILE A 95 -11.23 8.60 -2.37
C ILE A 95 -12.25 7.56 -1.95
N ARG A 96 -12.19 7.15 -0.67
CA ARG A 96 -13.22 6.34 -0.02
C ARG A 96 -13.63 7.03 1.26
N TYR A 97 -14.92 7.11 1.50
CA TYR A 97 -15.50 7.77 2.65
C TYR A 97 -16.62 6.91 3.23
N ALA A 98 -16.45 6.50 4.47
CA ALA A 98 -17.54 5.89 5.23
C ALA A 98 -18.33 7.00 5.93
N GLN A 99 -19.63 7.08 5.69
CA GLN A 99 -20.51 8.02 6.39
C GLN A 99 -20.44 7.75 7.90
N PRO A 100 -20.19 8.80 8.72
CA PRO A 100 -20.28 8.65 10.16
C PRO A 100 -21.76 8.40 10.50
N ARG A 101 -22.08 7.18 10.85
CA ARG A 101 -23.33 6.81 11.50
C ARG A 101 -23.02 6.58 12.98
N ASN A 102 -24.03 6.70 13.83
CA ASN A 102 -23.91 6.45 15.28
C ASN A 102 -23.51 5.00 15.61
N ASP A 103 -23.37 4.16 14.59
CA ASP A 103 -22.87 2.80 14.69
C ASP A 103 -21.70 2.58 13.72
N PHE A 104 -20.88 1.60 14.00
CA PHE A 104 -19.75 1.21 13.14
C PHE A 104 -20.19 0.43 11.87
N ASN A 105 -21.48 0.27 11.60
CA ASN A 105 -21.97 -0.55 10.50
C ASN A 105 -21.56 0.03 9.14
N GLY A 106 -21.62 1.36 8.97
CA GLY A 106 -21.19 2.00 7.73
C GLY A 106 -19.71 1.75 7.42
N LEU A 107 -18.85 1.79 8.45
CA LEU A 107 -17.44 1.47 8.32
C LEU A 107 -17.22 -0.01 7.98
N ARG A 108 -17.90 -0.91 8.69
CA ARG A 108 -17.83 -2.36 8.42
C ARG A 108 -18.26 -2.70 7.00
N CYS A 109 -19.37 -2.14 6.53
CA CYS A 109 -19.84 -2.35 5.15
C CYS A 109 -18.79 -1.87 4.14
N SER A 110 -18.18 -0.71 4.36
CA SER A 110 -17.13 -0.18 3.48
C SER A 110 -15.87 -1.05 3.45
N LEU A 111 -15.50 -1.65 4.59
CA LEU A 111 -14.36 -2.57 4.67
C LEU A 111 -14.66 -3.91 3.98
N TRP A 112 -15.85 -4.46 4.18
CA TRP A 112 -16.29 -5.69 3.48
C TRP A 112 -16.39 -5.49 1.97
N ASP A 113 -16.92 -4.35 1.53
CA ASP A 113 -16.96 -4.03 0.11
C ASP A 113 -15.55 -3.94 -0.47
N LEU A 114 -14.63 -3.27 0.22
CA LEU A 114 -13.23 -3.19 -0.21
C LEU A 114 -12.57 -4.57 -0.26
N GLU A 115 -12.77 -5.41 0.76
CA GLU A 115 -12.23 -6.77 0.80
C GLU A 115 -12.75 -7.62 -0.36
N ARG A 116 -14.05 -7.53 -0.66
CA ARG A 116 -14.67 -8.26 -1.76
C ARG A 116 -14.17 -7.80 -3.13
N THR A 117 -14.01 -6.48 -3.31
CA THR A 117 -13.62 -5.87 -4.58
C THR A 117 -12.12 -5.67 -4.74
N ARG A 118 -11.29 -6.08 -3.75
CA ARG A 118 -9.83 -5.86 -3.81
C ARG A 118 -9.16 -6.53 -5.01
N LYS A 119 -9.71 -7.65 -5.50
CA LYS A 119 -9.19 -8.39 -6.66
C LYS A 119 -9.41 -7.65 -7.97
N ASP A 120 -10.39 -6.74 -8.02
CA ASP A 120 -10.68 -5.91 -9.19
C ASP A 120 -9.80 -4.66 -9.26
N LEU A 121 -9.01 -4.40 -8.20
CA LEU A 121 -8.07 -3.29 -8.20
C LEU A 121 -6.88 -3.58 -9.12
N PRO A 122 -6.35 -2.57 -9.81
CA PRO A 122 -5.19 -2.73 -10.69
C PRO A 122 -3.88 -3.00 -9.95
N PHE A 123 -3.92 -3.14 -8.64
CA PHE A 123 -2.77 -3.40 -7.78
C PHE A 123 -3.15 -4.29 -6.59
N ALA A 124 -2.17 -5.03 -6.06
CA ALA A 124 -2.36 -5.84 -4.87
C ALA A 124 -2.50 -4.98 -3.61
N THR A 125 -3.44 -5.35 -2.73
CA THR A 125 -3.63 -4.71 -1.42
C THR A 125 -3.88 -5.76 -0.34
N ASP A 126 -3.27 -5.56 0.83
CA ASP A 126 -3.37 -6.43 2.00
C ASP A 126 -4.24 -5.85 3.12
N GLY A 127 -4.77 -4.64 2.90
CA GLY A 127 -5.60 -3.97 3.90
C GLY A 127 -5.96 -2.54 3.53
N ALA A 128 -6.44 -1.81 4.54
CA ALA A 128 -6.80 -0.41 4.45
C ALA A 128 -6.30 0.37 5.67
N VAL A 129 -6.12 1.67 5.54
CA VAL A 129 -5.87 2.56 6.67
C VAL A 129 -7.12 3.39 6.93
N ILE A 130 -7.74 3.15 8.09
CA ILE A 130 -8.89 3.89 8.58
C ILE A 130 -8.37 5.15 9.25
N LYS A 131 -8.89 6.31 8.87
CA LYS A 131 -8.47 7.60 9.40
C LYS A 131 -9.66 8.42 9.88
N VAL A 132 -9.50 9.10 11.00
CA VAL A 132 -10.45 10.14 11.40
C VAL A 132 -10.39 11.27 10.37
N SER A 133 -11.52 11.61 9.76
CA SER A 133 -11.52 12.57 8.64
C SER A 133 -11.34 14.02 9.10
N THR A 134 -11.96 14.44 10.20
CA THR A 134 -11.93 15.81 10.68
C THR A 134 -10.56 16.20 11.25
N HIS A 135 -9.90 17.20 10.69
CA HIS A 135 -8.56 17.62 11.09
C HIS A 135 -8.51 18.18 12.53
N ALA A 136 -9.58 18.79 13.02
CA ALA A 136 -9.65 19.23 14.42
C ALA A 136 -9.55 18.02 15.38
N TYR A 137 -10.24 16.94 15.08
CA TYR A 137 -10.14 15.70 15.87
C TYR A 137 -8.79 15.02 15.73
N GLN A 138 -8.19 15.03 14.53
CA GLN A 138 -6.83 14.51 14.35
C GLN A 138 -5.82 15.26 15.23
N ARG A 139 -5.93 16.58 15.31
CA ARG A 139 -5.08 17.41 16.20
C ARG A 139 -5.32 17.10 17.68
N ALA A 140 -6.57 16.94 18.08
CA ALA A 140 -6.92 16.62 19.49
C ALA A 140 -6.41 15.23 19.90
N LEU A 141 -6.49 14.23 19.00
CA LEU A 141 -5.97 12.89 19.24
C LEU A 141 -4.44 12.83 19.24
N GLY A 142 -3.79 13.73 18.50
CA GLY A 142 -2.34 13.85 18.45
C GLY A 142 -1.64 12.71 17.73
N ILE A 143 -0.32 12.66 17.90
CA ILE A 143 0.59 11.67 17.30
C ILE A 143 1.31 10.96 18.43
N GLY A 144 1.21 9.64 18.45
CA GLY A 144 1.98 8.78 19.36
C GLY A 144 3.43 8.63 18.92
N THR A 145 4.22 7.85 19.67
CA THR A 145 5.65 7.64 19.42
C THR A 145 5.95 6.94 18.10
N ARG A 146 5.04 6.10 17.59
CA ARG A 146 5.24 5.29 16.38
C ARG A 146 4.22 5.55 15.27
N SER A 147 3.06 6.06 15.62
CA SER A 147 1.94 6.25 14.68
C SER A 147 0.99 7.33 15.16
N PRO A 148 0.21 7.94 14.27
CA PRO A 148 -0.84 8.87 14.66
C PRO A 148 -1.98 8.13 15.38
N ASN A 149 -2.52 8.74 16.46
CA ASN A 149 -3.62 8.15 17.23
C ASN A 149 -4.97 8.23 16.49
N TRP A 150 -5.04 8.94 15.39
CA TRP A 150 -6.22 9.13 14.55
C TRP A 150 -6.26 8.22 13.30
N ALA A 151 -5.31 7.28 13.20
CA ALA A 151 -5.26 6.33 12.09
C ALA A 151 -4.99 4.92 12.61
N ILE A 152 -5.64 3.93 12.02
CA ILE A 152 -5.46 2.52 12.33
C ILE A 152 -5.39 1.70 11.04
N ALA A 153 -4.45 0.77 10.98
CA ALA A 153 -4.38 -0.19 9.89
C ALA A 153 -5.37 -1.35 10.13
N TYR A 154 -6.16 -1.62 9.12
CA TYR A 154 -7.01 -2.81 9.03
C TYR A 154 -6.42 -3.76 8.00
N LYS A 155 -6.00 -4.93 8.43
CA LYS A 155 -5.47 -5.98 7.56
C LYS A 155 -6.56 -6.95 7.16
N PHE A 156 -6.64 -7.27 5.87
CA PHE A 156 -7.51 -8.35 5.41
C PHE A 156 -7.02 -9.70 5.95
N PRO A 157 -7.94 -10.68 6.12
CA PRO A 157 -7.53 -12.03 6.44
C PRO A 157 -6.50 -12.55 5.42
N PRO A 158 -5.44 -13.25 5.88
CA PRO A 158 -4.45 -13.82 4.97
C PRO A 158 -5.10 -14.89 4.09
N GLU A 159 -4.67 -14.98 2.85
CA GLU A 159 -5.03 -16.10 1.99
C GLU A 159 -4.43 -17.39 2.55
N LYS A 160 -5.17 -18.48 2.46
CA LYS A 160 -4.76 -19.78 2.98
C LYS A 160 -4.93 -20.82 1.88
N ALA A 161 -3.93 -21.68 1.72
CA ALA A 161 -4.00 -22.85 0.84
C ALA A 161 -3.53 -24.09 1.58
N TRP A 162 -4.14 -25.21 1.26
CA TRP A 162 -3.67 -26.51 1.71
C TRP A 162 -2.53 -26.97 0.80
N THR A 163 -1.45 -27.45 1.40
CA THR A 163 -0.32 -28.00 0.65
C THR A 163 0.26 -29.23 1.35
N ARG A 164 1.06 -29.99 0.64
CA ARG A 164 1.70 -31.18 1.17
C ARG A 164 3.06 -30.83 1.78
N LEU A 165 3.30 -31.29 3.01
CA LEU A 165 4.63 -31.26 3.62
C LEU A 165 5.50 -32.33 2.94
N LEU A 166 6.60 -31.91 2.33
CA LEU A 166 7.54 -32.78 1.63
C LEU A 166 8.66 -33.26 2.56
N ASP A 167 9.18 -32.34 3.40
CA ASP A 167 10.33 -32.60 4.27
C ASP A 167 10.43 -31.53 5.36
N ILE A 168 11.21 -31.79 6.41
CA ILE A 168 11.58 -30.84 7.45
C ILE A 168 13.09 -30.80 7.56
N SER A 169 13.69 -29.66 7.22
CA SER A 169 15.12 -29.41 7.45
C SER A 169 15.33 -28.60 8.71
N TYR A 170 16.52 -28.65 9.28
CA TYR A 170 16.88 -27.90 10.48
C TYR A 170 18.01 -26.92 10.17
N GLN A 171 17.80 -25.66 10.50
CA GLN A 171 18.81 -24.61 10.35
C GLN A 171 19.31 -24.17 11.73
N VAL A 172 20.64 -23.98 11.85
CA VAL A 172 21.25 -23.49 13.07
C VAL A 172 21.48 -21.99 12.94
N GLY A 173 20.84 -21.20 13.82
CA GLY A 173 21.02 -19.75 13.88
C GLY A 173 22.36 -19.36 14.51
N ARG A 174 22.73 -18.09 14.39
CA ARG A 174 23.98 -17.52 14.93
C ARG A 174 24.17 -17.77 16.43
N THR A 175 23.11 -17.89 17.19
CA THR A 175 23.12 -18.15 18.65
C THR A 175 23.08 -19.65 19.00
N GLY A 176 23.19 -20.57 18.02
CA GLY A 176 23.05 -21.99 18.23
C GLY A 176 21.61 -22.49 18.30
N ALA A 177 20.62 -21.63 18.18
CA ALA A 177 19.21 -22.03 18.16
C ALA A 177 18.91 -22.84 16.89
N ILE A 178 18.26 -24.01 17.06
CA ILE A 178 17.84 -24.86 15.95
C ILE A 178 16.42 -24.48 15.54
N THR A 179 16.24 -24.11 14.28
CA THR A 179 14.95 -23.73 13.71
C THR A 179 14.50 -24.78 12.68
N PRO A 180 13.37 -25.47 12.89
CA PRO A 180 12.82 -26.36 11.88
C PRO A 180 12.25 -25.53 10.70
N VAL A 181 12.53 -25.95 9.48
CA VAL A 181 12.07 -25.33 8.25
C VAL A 181 11.30 -26.38 7.43
N ALA A 182 10.00 -26.15 7.26
CA ALA A 182 9.16 -27.03 6.46
C ALA A 182 9.37 -26.79 4.96
N ARG A 183 9.65 -27.84 4.20
CA ARG A 183 9.66 -27.84 2.73
C ARG A 183 8.28 -28.28 2.25
N LEU A 184 7.56 -27.33 1.64
CA LEU A 184 6.20 -27.53 1.19
C LEU A 184 6.16 -27.74 -0.33
N GLN A 185 5.18 -28.47 -0.82
CA GLN A 185 4.86 -28.48 -2.24
C GLN A 185 4.44 -27.06 -2.66
N PRO A 186 5.02 -26.49 -3.73
CA PRO A 186 4.64 -25.15 -4.20
C PRO A 186 3.14 -25.05 -4.46
N VAL A 187 2.53 -23.96 -3.98
CA VAL A 187 1.12 -23.62 -4.18
C VAL A 187 1.02 -22.11 -4.41
N LEU A 188 0.18 -21.72 -5.35
CA LEU A 188 -0.10 -20.31 -5.62
C LEU A 188 -1.08 -19.78 -4.55
N LEU A 189 -0.76 -18.61 -3.98
CA LEU A 189 -1.60 -17.86 -3.04
C LEU A 189 -2.01 -16.53 -3.66
#